data_8881e2fa8c78ff04c88487c8283de6c8
#
_entry.id   8881e2fa8c78ff04c88487c8283de6c8
#
_cell.length_a   1.000
_cell.length_b   1.000
_cell.length_c   1.000
_cell.angle_alpha   90.00
_cell.angle_beta   90.00
_cell.angle_gamma   90.00
#
_symmetry.space_group_name_H-M   'P 1'
#
loop_
_entity.id
_entity.type
_entity.pdbx_description
1 polymer ?
#
loop_
_entity_poly.entity_id
_entity_poly.type
_entity_poly.pdbx_seq_one_letter_code
_entity_poly.pdbx_strand_id
1 'polypeptide(L)'
;MERREILQTVALAAAAGVSESGIGAGADSPPATGQPRVDGPFVVTRDGQHLFHRDWGTGRPIVFLAAWALPSAMWDYQMTALVEDGFRCVAYDRRGHGRSSQPGGGYDYDTLADDLAAVLDALDLRDVTLVGMSMAGGEITRYLTRHGQARVARVVYVSTAATPYRTRTTDNPDGIPPAMFDAFVRGQLLRDYPQWIEDNRAPFFLPDTPRPLQEWVRGLMLGHSLKALVDCTRSMATTDFRAELPRIRLPALLVHGTRDASAPIEVTGRPTAALIPGARLDVYEGAPHGLFVTHRDRLTADLRAFAGA
;
A
#
# COMPACT_ATOMS: atom_id res chain seq x y z
N MET A 1 0.88 26.20 8.36
CA MET A 1 1.00 25.19 9.42
C MET A 1 2.48 24.88 9.60
N GLU A 2 3.02 25.10 10.77
CA GLU A 2 4.45 24.85 11.03
C GLU A 2 4.77 23.36 11.03
N ARG A 3 5.97 22.98 10.54
CA ARG A 3 6.47 21.58 10.50
C ARG A 3 6.30 20.79 11.81
N ARG A 4 6.17 21.49 12.96
CA ARG A 4 5.95 20.87 14.28
C ARG A 4 4.54 20.30 14.49
N GLU A 5 3.52 20.86 13.86
CA GLU A 5 2.12 20.40 14.04
C GLU A 5 1.80 19.11 13.25
N ILE A 6 2.48 18.88 12.13
CA ILE A 6 2.29 17.67 11.31
C ILE A 6 2.76 16.40 12.03
N LEU A 7 3.77 16.52 12.91
CA LEU A 7 4.30 15.40 13.68
C LEU A 7 3.48 15.09 14.95
N GLN A 8 2.64 16.02 15.42
CA GLN A 8 1.85 15.84 16.64
C GLN A 8 0.60 14.99 16.45
N THR A 9 0.06 14.89 15.24
CA THR A 9 -1.14 14.07 14.97
C THR A 9 -0.88 12.56 15.09
N VAL A 10 0.38 12.13 15.06
CA VAL A 10 0.83 10.73 15.28
C VAL A 10 1.17 10.44 16.75
N ALA A 11 1.22 11.45 17.62
CA ALA A 11 1.95 11.36 18.88
C ALA A 11 1.14 11.54 20.18
N LEU A 12 -0.19 11.56 20.20
CA LEU A 12 -0.94 11.72 21.45
C LEU A 12 -1.44 10.37 22.00
N ALA A 13 -0.64 9.69 22.77
CA ALA A 13 -0.90 8.90 23.97
C ALA A 13 0.22 7.87 24.23
N ALA A 14 1.24 8.25 24.99
CA ALA A 14 2.16 7.27 25.56
C ALA A 14 2.69 7.75 26.91
N ALA A 15 2.11 7.23 28.00
CA ALA A 15 2.78 7.14 29.29
C ALA A 15 2.16 6.01 30.12
N ALA A 16 2.77 4.83 30.11
CA ALA A 16 2.83 3.89 31.25
C ALA A 16 3.73 2.71 30.85
N GLY A 17 4.80 2.48 31.59
CA GLY A 17 5.77 1.43 31.34
C GLY A 17 5.24 0.02 31.68
N VAL A 18 5.68 -0.98 30.93
CA VAL A 18 5.61 -2.40 31.29
C VAL A 18 6.87 -3.11 30.76
N SER A 19 7.43 -3.98 31.62
CA SER A 19 8.64 -4.75 31.50
C SER A 19 8.65 -5.78 30.37
N GLU A 20 9.85 -6.07 29.85
CA GLU A 20 10.13 -7.08 28.82
C GLU A 20 9.87 -8.52 29.29
N SER A 21 9.20 -9.29 28.46
CA SER A 21 9.23 -10.75 28.49
C SER A 21 9.40 -11.26 27.06
N GLY A 22 10.47 -11.99 26.81
CA GLY A 22 10.82 -12.53 25.50
C GLY A 22 9.81 -13.59 25.05
N ILE A 23 9.47 -13.57 23.77
CA ILE A 23 8.65 -14.59 23.10
C ILE A 23 9.53 -15.28 22.05
N GLY A 24 9.60 -16.60 22.18
CA GLY A 24 10.43 -17.49 21.37
C GLY A 24 10.05 -17.54 19.90
N ALA A 25 11.04 -17.90 19.09
CA ALA A 25 10.95 -18.09 17.65
C ALA A 25 9.99 -19.26 17.31
N GLY A 26 8.98 -18.96 16.49
CA GLY A 26 8.09 -19.96 15.89
C GLY A 26 8.80 -20.68 14.74
N ALA A 27 8.62 -21.99 14.66
CA ALA A 27 9.22 -22.87 13.66
C ALA A 27 8.79 -22.50 12.23
N ASP A 28 9.79 -22.34 11.35
CA ASP A 28 9.62 -22.19 9.91
C ASP A 28 9.01 -23.46 9.31
N SER A 29 7.85 -23.33 8.68
CA SER A 29 7.35 -24.37 7.78
C SER A 29 8.20 -24.35 6.50
N PRO A 30 8.60 -25.49 5.93
CA PRO A 30 9.39 -25.52 4.71
C PRO A 30 8.59 -24.89 3.55
N PRO A 31 9.25 -24.12 2.66
CA PRO A 31 8.58 -23.50 1.53
C PRO A 31 7.98 -24.56 0.60
N ALA A 32 6.68 -24.44 0.31
CA ALA A 32 6.05 -25.26 -0.71
C ALA A 32 6.64 -24.88 -2.07
N THR A 33 7.27 -25.85 -2.78
CA THR A 33 8.01 -25.64 -4.03
C THR A 33 7.12 -25.75 -5.27
N GLY A 34 5.93 -25.13 -5.23
CA GLY A 34 4.99 -25.13 -6.36
C GLY A 34 5.17 -23.93 -7.27
N GLN A 35 4.91 -24.08 -8.58
CA GLN A 35 4.73 -22.91 -9.45
C GLN A 35 3.42 -22.19 -9.07
N PRO A 36 3.39 -20.84 -9.14
CA PRO A 36 2.15 -20.10 -8.93
C PRO A 36 1.06 -20.57 -9.90
N ARG A 37 -0.15 -20.69 -9.41
CA ARG A 37 -1.31 -21.15 -10.20
C ARG A 37 -2.60 -20.49 -9.76
N VAL A 38 -3.58 -20.47 -10.64
CA VAL A 38 -4.94 -20.06 -10.30
C VAL A 38 -5.71 -21.25 -9.73
N ASP A 39 -6.43 -21.02 -8.63
CA ASP A 39 -7.33 -21.99 -7.99
C ASP A 39 -8.64 -21.26 -7.62
N GLY A 40 -9.63 -21.33 -8.49
CA GLY A 40 -10.87 -20.56 -8.39
C GLY A 40 -10.60 -19.05 -8.30
N PRO A 41 -11.09 -18.35 -7.26
CA PRO A 41 -10.85 -16.92 -7.10
C PRO A 41 -9.50 -16.60 -6.42
N PHE A 42 -8.59 -17.56 -6.34
CA PHE A 42 -7.31 -17.42 -5.67
C PHE A 42 -6.14 -17.65 -6.61
N VAL A 43 -5.09 -16.86 -6.43
CA VAL A 43 -3.74 -17.20 -6.86
C VAL A 43 -3.04 -17.91 -5.70
N VAL A 44 -2.53 -19.12 -5.93
CA VAL A 44 -1.73 -19.85 -4.97
C VAL A 44 -0.27 -19.52 -5.19
N THR A 45 0.38 -18.94 -4.18
CA THR A 45 1.79 -18.54 -4.23
C THR A 45 2.73 -19.74 -4.09
N ARG A 46 4.04 -19.53 -4.30
CA ARG A 46 5.06 -20.60 -4.18
C ARG A 46 5.16 -21.17 -2.76
N ASP A 47 4.88 -20.35 -1.75
CA ASP A 47 4.84 -20.74 -0.34
C ASP A 47 3.45 -21.22 0.12
N GLY A 48 2.53 -21.44 -0.84
CA GLY A 48 1.22 -22.04 -0.61
C GLY A 48 0.15 -21.09 -0.06
N GLN A 49 0.39 -19.78 -0.05
CA GLN A 49 -0.64 -18.83 0.36
C GLN A 49 -1.68 -18.65 -0.76
N HIS A 50 -2.94 -18.49 -0.39
CA HIS A 50 -4.05 -18.23 -1.28
C HIS A 50 -4.34 -16.73 -1.29
N LEU A 51 -4.05 -16.06 -2.41
CA LEU A 51 -4.31 -14.63 -2.60
C LEU A 51 -5.62 -14.48 -3.38
N PHE A 52 -6.66 -13.99 -2.71
CA PHE A 52 -7.92 -13.68 -3.37
C PHE A 52 -7.71 -12.59 -4.43
N HIS A 53 -8.25 -12.80 -5.63
CA HIS A 53 -8.18 -11.80 -6.68
C HIS A 53 -9.53 -11.57 -7.36
N ARG A 54 -9.63 -10.42 -8.03
CA ARG A 54 -10.67 -10.03 -8.97
C ARG A 54 -10.01 -9.76 -10.30
N ASP A 55 -10.62 -10.18 -11.38
CA ASP A 55 -10.13 -10.05 -12.76
C ASP A 55 -11.30 -9.71 -13.66
N TRP A 56 -11.41 -8.44 -14.06
CA TRP A 56 -12.55 -7.92 -14.81
C TRP A 56 -12.09 -7.26 -16.10
N GLY A 57 -12.87 -7.49 -17.19
CA GLY A 57 -12.54 -6.96 -18.51
C GLY A 57 -11.48 -7.78 -19.26
N THR A 58 -11.08 -7.32 -20.45
CA THR A 58 -10.22 -8.10 -21.37
C THR A 58 -9.16 -7.29 -22.09
N GLY A 59 -9.07 -5.98 -21.85
CA GLY A 59 -8.14 -5.08 -22.55
C GLY A 59 -6.74 -5.02 -21.94
N ARG A 60 -6.07 -3.86 -22.07
CA ARG A 60 -4.76 -3.64 -21.46
C ARG A 60 -4.84 -3.83 -19.95
N PRO A 61 -3.93 -4.60 -19.34
CA PRO A 61 -4.04 -4.92 -17.93
C PRO A 61 -3.59 -3.77 -17.02
N ILE A 62 -4.42 -3.48 -16.02
CA ILE A 62 -4.09 -2.63 -14.87
C ILE A 62 -4.18 -3.51 -13.64
N VAL A 63 -3.09 -3.58 -12.86
CA VAL A 63 -3.05 -4.35 -11.61
C VAL A 63 -3.02 -3.39 -10.43
N PHE A 64 -3.99 -3.52 -9.54
CA PHE A 64 -4.21 -2.66 -8.39
C PHE A 64 -3.75 -3.34 -7.09
N LEU A 65 -2.88 -2.66 -6.36
CA LEU A 65 -2.38 -3.05 -5.05
C LEU A 65 -2.98 -2.13 -3.99
N ALA A 66 -3.61 -2.75 -3.00
CA ALA A 66 -4.33 -2.02 -1.96
C ALA A 66 -3.39 -1.37 -0.93
N ALA A 67 -3.86 -0.31 -0.27
CA ALA A 67 -3.17 0.32 0.84
C ALA A 67 -3.07 -0.61 2.07
N TRP A 68 -2.25 -0.22 3.05
CA TRP A 68 -2.26 -0.84 4.37
C TRP A 68 -3.67 -0.79 4.97
N ALA A 69 -4.10 -1.89 5.59
CA ALA A 69 -5.42 -2.05 6.18
C ALA A 69 -6.61 -1.91 5.21
N LEU A 70 -6.40 -2.12 3.90
CA LEU A 70 -7.47 -2.13 2.91
C LEU A 70 -7.34 -3.35 2.00
N PRO A 71 -8.46 -4.01 1.62
CA PRO A 71 -8.49 -5.09 0.64
C PRO A 71 -8.62 -4.53 -0.79
N SER A 72 -8.57 -5.40 -1.78
CA SER A 72 -8.78 -5.08 -3.20
C SER A 72 -10.07 -4.30 -3.48
N ALA A 73 -11.10 -4.49 -2.64
CA ALA A 73 -12.38 -3.80 -2.75
C ALA A 73 -12.29 -2.26 -2.67
N MET A 74 -11.21 -1.71 -2.13
CA MET A 74 -11.00 -0.26 -2.13
C MET A 74 -11.01 0.34 -3.54
N TRP A 75 -10.65 -0.46 -4.54
CA TRP A 75 -10.53 -0.06 -5.94
C TRP A 75 -11.82 -0.24 -6.77
N ASP A 76 -12.93 -0.65 -6.16
CA ASP A 76 -14.17 -0.98 -6.87
C ASP A 76 -14.65 0.15 -7.78
N TYR A 77 -14.58 1.41 -7.34
CA TYR A 77 -14.99 2.55 -8.16
C TYR A 77 -14.09 2.75 -9.38
N GLN A 78 -12.78 2.66 -9.22
CA GLN A 78 -11.81 2.82 -10.31
C GLN A 78 -11.91 1.65 -11.28
N MET A 79 -11.94 0.42 -10.77
CA MET A 79 -12.01 -0.79 -11.60
C MET A 79 -13.28 -0.82 -12.43
N THR A 80 -14.45 -0.53 -11.83
CA THR A 80 -15.73 -0.53 -12.55
C THR A 80 -15.69 0.43 -13.73
N ALA A 81 -15.25 1.68 -13.51
CA ALA A 81 -15.19 2.67 -14.58
C ALA A 81 -14.17 2.31 -15.68
N LEU A 82 -12.97 1.83 -15.28
CA LEU A 82 -11.91 1.48 -16.24
C LEU A 82 -12.24 0.24 -17.05
N VAL A 83 -13.02 -0.69 -16.52
CA VAL A 83 -13.53 -1.85 -17.29
C VAL A 83 -14.50 -1.40 -18.38
N GLU A 84 -15.38 -0.43 -18.09
CA GLU A 84 -16.27 0.19 -19.08
C GLU A 84 -15.49 0.90 -20.19
N ASP A 85 -14.30 1.43 -19.84
CA ASP A 85 -13.36 2.04 -20.81
C ASP A 85 -12.51 1.01 -21.58
N GLY A 86 -12.74 -0.30 -21.38
CA GLY A 86 -12.10 -1.37 -22.12
C GLY A 86 -10.77 -1.87 -21.56
N PHE A 87 -10.41 -1.53 -20.33
CA PHE A 87 -9.24 -2.11 -19.65
C PHE A 87 -9.56 -3.47 -19.01
N ARG A 88 -8.54 -4.31 -18.85
CA ARG A 88 -8.59 -5.45 -17.92
C ARG A 88 -8.07 -5.00 -16.56
N CYS A 89 -8.92 -5.01 -15.56
CA CYS A 89 -8.58 -4.57 -14.20
C CYS A 89 -8.45 -5.78 -13.29
N VAL A 90 -7.26 -5.97 -12.72
CA VAL A 90 -6.96 -7.02 -11.75
C VAL A 90 -6.62 -6.36 -10.41
N ALA A 91 -7.22 -6.85 -9.32
CA ALA A 91 -6.87 -6.44 -7.97
C ALA A 91 -6.83 -7.67 -7.06
N TYR A 92 -5.90 -7.74 -6.13
CA TYR A 92 -5.82 -8.84 -5.19
C TYR A 92 -5.75 -8.36 -3.74
N ASP A 93 -6.25 -9.19 -2.84
CA ASP A 93 -6.08 -8.99 -1.41
C ASP A 93 -4.67 -9.46 -1.02
N ARG A 94 -3.87 -8.58 -0.43
CA ARG A 94 -2.55 -8.93 0.13
C ARG A 94 -2.71 -10.05 1.16
N ARG A 95 -1.72 -10.95 1.32
CA ARG A 95 -1.71 -11.88 2.46
C ARG A 95 -2.03 -11.15 3.77
N GLY A 96 -2.82 -11.77 4.65
CA GLY A 96 -3.28 -11.18 5.90
C GLY A 96 -4.40 -10.15 5.76
N HIS A 97 -4.85 -9.85 4.54
CA HIS A 97 -5.89 -8.86 4.26
C HIS A 97 -7.09 -9.51 3.54
N GLY A 98 -8.28 -8.96 3.81
CA GLY A 98 -9.52 -9.35 3.14
C GLY A 98 -9.76 -10.86 3.16
N ARG A 99 -9.88 -11.47 1.98
CA ARG A 99 -10.18 -12.90 1.77
C ARG A 99 -8.96 -13.78 1.55
N SER A 100 -7.76 -13.20 1.55
CA SER A 100 -6.50 -13.94 1.39
C SER A 100 -6.09 -14.68 2.65
N SER A 101 -5.21 -15.67 2.51
CA SER A 101 -4.60 -16.41 3.63
C SER A 101 -4.02 -15.45 4.67
N GLN A 102 -4.11 -15.84 5.95
CA GLN A 102 -3.63 -15.06 7.09
C GLN A 102 -2.47 -15.79 7.81
N PRO A 103 -1.29 -15.92 7.20
CA PRO A 103 -0.15 -16.57 7.82
C PRO A 103 0.36 -15.80 9.05
N GLY A 104 1.10 -16.49 9.92
CA GLY A 104 1.71 -15.88 11.10
C GLY A 104 2.92 -14.98 10.81
N GLY A 105 3.39 -14.89 9.55
CA GLY A 105 4.55 -14.09 9.12
C GLY A 105 4.61 -13.95 7.61
N GLY A 106 5.75 -13.42 7.08
CA GLY A 106 5.92 -13.19 5.64
C GLY A 106 5.28 -11.88 5.16
N TYR A 107 5.42 -10.82 5.95
CA TYR A 107 4.87 -9.51 5.64
C TYR A 107 5.96 -8.48 5.32
N ASP A 108 7.19 -8.96 5.07
CA ASP A 108 8.27 -8.14 4.55
C ASP A 108 8.09 -7.87 3.04
N TYR A 109 8.75 -6.82 2.56
CA TYR A 109 8.58 -6.40 1.16
C TYR A 109 9.13 -7.39 0.14
N ASP A 110 10.09 -8.25 0.51
CA ASP A 110 10.59 -9.29 -0.40
C ASP A 110 9.50 -10.33 -0.64
N THR A 111 8.85 -10.79 0.41
CA THR A 111 7.72 -11.72 0.34
C THR A 111 6.52 -11.11 -0.38
N LEU A 112 6.18 -9.84 -0.09
CA LEU A 112 5.06 -9.16 -0.75
C LEU A 112 5.34 -8.91 -2.25
N ALA A 113 6.58 -8.67 -2.64
CA ALA A 113 6.99 -8.59 -4.05
C ALA A 113 6.93 -9.95 -4.75
N ASP A 114 7.26 -11.04 -4.04
CA ASP A 114 7.12 -12.42 -4.53
C ASP A 114 5.63 -12.77 -4.72
N ASP A 115 4.73 -12.26 -3.87
CA ASP A 115 3.27 -12.37 -4.04
C ASP A 115 2.79 -11.66 -5.31
N LEU A 116 3.22 -10.42 -5.54
CA LEU A 116 2.90 -9.70 -6.77
C LEU A 116 3.42 -10.46 -7.99
N ALA A 117 4.64 -11.00 -7.94
CA ALA A 117 5.18 -11.82 -9.01
C ALA A 117 4.31 -13.06 -9.26
N ALA A 118 3.84 -13.73 -8.19
CA ALA A 118 2.96 -14.89 -8.32
C ALA A 118 1.63 -14.53 -9.00
N VAL A 119 1.05 -13.38 -8.69
CA VAL A 119 -0.17 -12.88 -9.35
C VAL A 119 0.07 -12.62 -10.84
N LEU A 120 1.16 -11.92 -11.19
CA LEU A 120 1.49 -11.62 -12.59
C LEU A 120 1.81 -12.89 -13.40
N ASP A 121 2.47 -13.86 -12.79
CA ASP A 121 2.83 -15.14 -13.41
C ASP A 121 1.60 -16.04 -13.60
N ALA A 122 0.80 -16.24 -12.54
CA ALA A 122 -0.36 -17.14 -12.59
C ALA A 122 -1.46 -16.68 -13.57
N LEU A 123 -1.63 -15.36 -13.72
CA LEU A 123 -2.60 -14.76 -14.64
C LEU A 123 -1.99 -14.40 -16.01
N ASP A 124 -0.72 -14.77 -16.26
CA ASP A 124 0.10 -14.42 -17.43
C ASP A 124 -0.05 -12.95 -17.86
N LEU A 125 0.06 -12.03 -16.90
CA LEU A 125 -0.08 -10.61 -17.17
C LEU A 125 1.22 -10.03 -17.72
N ARG A 126 1.11 -9.25 -18.82
CA ARG A 126 2.22 -8.58 -19.51
C ARG A 126 1.79 -7.17 -19.90
N ASP A 127 2.76 -6.30 -20.13
CA ASP A 127 2.55 -4.88 -20.44
C ASP A 127 1.63 -4.18 -19.42
N VAL A 128 1.81 -4.55 -18.15
CA VAL A 128 0.94 -4.15 -17.05
C VAL A 128 1.16 -2.70 -16.65
N THR A 129 0.08 -1.98 -16.37
CA THR A 129 0.15 -0.78 -15.53
C THR A 129 -0.04 -1.20 -14.07
N LEU A 130 1.00 -1.08 -13.24
CA LEU A 130 0.89 -1.31 -11.80
C LEU A 130 0.40 -0.03 -11.11
N VAL A 131 -0.66 -0.15 -10.31
CA VAL A 131 -1.20 0.96 -9.50
C VAL A 131 -1.15 0.57 -8.04
N GLY A 132 -0.35 1.25 -7.24
CA GLY A 132 -0.22 0.96 -5.81
C GLY A 132 -0.48 2.17 -4.93
N MET A 133 -1.31 1.98 -3.91
CA MET A 133 -1.59 3.05 -2.96
C MET A 133 -0.82 2.85 -1.65
N SER A 134 -0.29 3.93 -1.11
CA SER A 134 0.29 3.99 0.24
C SER A 134 1.43 2.96 0.41
N MET A 135 1.27 1.96 1.28
CA MET A 135 2.23 0.86 1.50
C MET A 135 2.61 0.15 0.19
N ALA A 136 1.67 -0.02 -0.71
CA ALA A 136 1.88 -0.75 -1.96
C ALA A 136 2.92 -0.10 -2.90
N GLY A 137 3.25 1.17 -2.71
CA GLY A 137 4.38 1.80 -3.40
C GLY A 137 5.70 1.08 -3.13
N GLY A 138 5.90 0.59 -1.91
CA GLY A 138 7.06 -0.23 -1.57
C GLY A 138 7.04 -1.62 -2.22
N GLU A 139 5.86 -2.25 -2.31
CA GLU A 139 5.70 -3.55 -2.99
C GLU A 139 6.07 -3.46 -4.47
N ILE A 140 5.55 -2.43 -5.17
CA ILE A 140 5.90 -2.16 -6.58
C ILE A 140 7.39 -1.92 -6.73
N THR A 141 7.97 -1.06 -5.90
CA THR A 141 9.41 -0.74 -5.95
C THR A 141 10.26 -2.00 -5.77
N ARG A 142 9.96 -2.82 -4.77
CA ARG A 142 10.66 -4.06 -4.49
C ARG A 142 10.45 -5.09 -5.61
N TYR A 143 9.24 -5.21 -6.15
CA TYR A 143 8.98 -6.08 -7.29
C TYR A 143 9.85 -5.72 -8.50
N LEU A 144 9.86 -4.45 -8.89
CA LEU A 144 10.62 -3.98 -10.06
C LEU A 144 12.13 -4.20 -9.95
N THR A 145 12.67 -4.16 -8.73
CA THR A 145 14.11 -4.33 -8.50
C THR A 145 14.50 -5.78 -8.23
N ARG A 146 13.59 -6.60 -7.73
CA ARG A 146 13.80 -8.01 -7.40
C ARG A 146 13.45 -8.94 -8.57
N HIS A 147 12.34 -8.72 -9.25
CA HIS A 147 11.84 -9.55 -10.35
C HIS A 147 12.05 -8.93 -11.73
N GLY A 148 12.51 -7.68 -11.78
CA GLY A 148 12.73 -6.96 -13.02
C GLY A 148 11.47 -6.27 -13.56
N GLN A 149 11.63 -5.55 -14.68
CA GLN A 149 10.61 -4.63 -15.19
C GLN A 149 9.94 -5.17 -16.47
N ALA A 150 10.32 -6.33 -16.97
CA ALA A 150 9.95 -6.81 -18.30
C ALA A 150 8.45 -7.06 -18.51
N ARG A 151 7.67 -7.33 -17.45
CA ARG A 151 6.22 -7.50 -17.52
C ARG A 151 5.43 -6.20 -17.36
N VAL A 152 6.10 -5.10 -16.99
CA VAL A 152 5.45 -3.85 -16.60
C VAL A 152 5.70 -2.78 -17.65
N ALA A 153 4.64 -2.15 -18.14
CA ALA A 153 4.74 -1.04 -19.08
C ALA A 153 4.91 0.30 -18.36
N ARG A 154 4.24 0.49 -17.21
CA ARG A 154 4.26 1.74 -16.42
C ARG A 154 3.80 1.53 -14.99
N VAL A 155 4.07 2.51 -14.12
CA VAL A 155 3.75 2.44 -12.70
C VAL A 155 3.05 3.70 -12.21
N VAL A 156 2.09 3.54 -11.30
CA VAL A 156 1.39 4.64 -10.62
C VAL A 156 1.50 4.46 -9.11
N TYR A 157 2.02 5.47 -8.45
CA TYR A 157 2.12 5.57 -7.00
C TYR A 157 1.05 6.54 -6.49
N VAL A 158 0.06 6.05 -5.76
CA VAL A 158 -1.02 6.87 -5.20
C VAL A 158 -0.78 7.06 -3.71
N SER A 159 -0.64 8.31 -3.24
CA SER A 159 -0.41 8.62 -1.82
C SER A 159 0.65 7.71 -1.18
N THR A 160 1.80 7.53 -1.85
CA THR A 160 2.81 6.58 -1.39
C THR A 160 3.27 6.89 0.04
N ALA A 161 3.28 5.89 0.91
CA ALA A 161 3.63 6.03 2.32
C ALA A 161 4.92 5.30 2.71
N ALA A 162 5.28 4.25 1.98
CA ALA A 162 6.44 3.41 2.29
C ALA A 162 7.75 3.97 1.77
N THR A 163 7.70 4.83 0.77
CA THR A 163 8.87 5.34 0.05
C THR A 163 9.10 6.84 0.30
N PRO A 164 10.35 7.33 0.24
CA PRO A 164 11.57 6.54 0.02
C PRO A 164 12.08 5.80 1.26
N TYR A 165 12.00 6.40 2.47
CA TYR A 165 12.37 5.80 3.74
C TYR A 165 11.70 6.53 4.91
N ARG A 166 11.06 5.77 5.80
CA ARG A 166 10.24 6.38 6.86
C ARG A 166 11.00 6.65 8.15
N THR A 167 11.97 5.82 8.49
CA THR A 167 12.63 5.90 9.79
C THR A 167 13.70 6.97 9.84
N ARG A 168 13.72 7.73 10.92
CA ARG A 168 14.76 8.71 11.19
C ARG A 168 16.08 8.00 11.49
N THR A 169 17.10 8.42 10.74
CA THR A 169 18.49 7.99 10.89
C THR A 169 19.41 9.21 10.71
N THR A 170 20.71 9.03 10.88
CA THR A 170 21.67 10.11 10.65
C THR A 170 21.62 10.65 9.22
N ASP A 171 21.35 9.77 8.24
CA ASP A 171 21.25 10.10 6.81
C ASP A 171 19.79 10.31 6.35
N ASN A 172 18.81 10.23 7.24
CA ASN A 172 17.40 10.57 7.05
C ASN A 172 16.84 11.35 8.25
N PRO A 173 17.33 12.57 8.50
CA PRO A 173 16.99 13.34 9.71
C PRO A 173 15.52 13.77 9.79
N ASP A 174 14.83 13.86 8.64
CA ASP A 174 13.41 14.23 8.54
C ASP A 174 12.47 13.03 8.75
N GLY A 175 13.00 11.83 8.92
CA GLY A 175 12.24 10.61 9.16
C GLY A 175 11.53 10.57 10.52
N ILE A 176 10.64 9.60 10.70
CA ILE A 176 9.89 9.35 11.94
C ILE A 176 10.81 8.66 12.96
N PRO A 177 10.91 9.14 14.20
CA PRO A 177 11.67 8.46 15.23
C PRO A 177 11.24 7.00 15.42
N PRO A 178 12.16 6.02 15.55
CA PRO A 178 11.80 4.59 15.72
C PRO A 178 10.82 4.35 16.87
N ALA A 179 10.98 5.02 18.00
CA ALA A 179 10.09 4.91 19.15
C ALA A 179 8.62 5.28 18.84
N MET A 180 8.37 6.10 17.83
CA MET A 180 6.99 6.44 17.42
C MET A 180 6.29 5.28 16.69
N PHE A 181 7.03 4.45 15.96
CA PHE A 181 6.45 3.24 15.36
C PHE A 181 6.06 2.22 16.45
N ASP A 182 6.91 2.04 17.47
CA ASP A 182 6.59 1.18 18.59
C ASP A 182 5.40 1.72 19.40
N ALA A 183 5.35 3.03 19.64
CA ALA A 183 4.22 3.68 20.31
C ALA A 183 2.92 3.50 19.50
N PHE A 184 2.96 3.64 18.18
CA PHE A 184 1.81 3.39 17.30
C PHE A 184 1.34 1.94 17.41
N VAL A 185 2.25 0.97 17.27
CA VAL A 185 1.91 -0.45 17.33
C VAL A 185 1.35 -0.82 18.71
N ARG A 186 2.05 -0.51 19.79
CA ARG A 186 1.68 -0.93 21.16
C ARG A 186 0.54 -0.08 21.74
N GLY A 187 0.58 1.23 21.52
CA GLY A 187 -0.34 2.19 22.14
C GLY A 187 -1.66 2.35 21.38
N GLN A 188 -1.70 2.02 20.10
CA GLN A 188 -2.88 2.19 19.27
C GLN A 188 -3.35 0.87 18.66
N LEU A 189 -2.59 0.24 17.77
CA LEU A 189 -3.05 -0.95 17.06
C LEU A 189 -3.35 -2.13 18.00
N LEU A 190 -2.42 -2.49 18.86
CA LEU A 190 -2.58 -3.61 19.80
C LEU A 190 -3.49 -3.29 20.99
N ARG A 191 -3.76 -2.02 21.24
CA ARG A 191 -4.66 -1.60 22.31
C ARG A 191 -6.11 -1.59 21.85
N ASP A 192 -6.42 -0.89 20.76
CA ASP A 192 -7.79 -0.75 20.23
C ASP A 192 -7.75 -0.29 18.76
N TYR A 193 -7.56 -1.25 17.86
CA TYR A 193 -7.52 -0.97 16.41
C TYR A 193 -8.82 -0.34 15.88
N PRO A 194 -10.03 -0.82 16.26
CA PRO A 194 -11.27 -0.16 15.87
C PRO A 194 -11.37 1.31 16.30
N GLN A 195 -10.91 1.64 17.50
CA GLN A 195 -10.88 3.03 17.98
C GLN A 195 -9.86 3.86 17.19
N TRP A 196 -8.70 3.28 16.88
CA TRP A 196 -7.71 3.95 16.03
C TRP A 196 -8.30 4.33 14.65
N ILE A 197 -9.10 3.46 14.03
CA ILE A 197 -9.78 3.77 12.75
C ILE A 197 -10.71 4.97 12.93
N GLU A 198 -11.46 5.02 14.02
CA GLU A 198 -12.40 6.11 14.31
C GLU A 198 -11.66 7.44 14.51
N ASP A 199 -10.57 7.44 15.29
CA ASP A 199 -9.76 8.63 15.58
C ASP A 199 -9.09 9.20 14.31
N ASN A 200 -8.80 8.33 13.32
CA ASN A 200 -8.20 8.73 12.04
C ASN A 200 -9.21 9.04 10.94
N ARG A 201 -10.51 9.01 11.22
CA ARG A 201 -11.57 9.31 10.25
C ARG A 201 -11.42 10.72 9.66
N ALA A 202 -11.30 11.74 10.52
CA ALA A 202 -11.24 13.13 10.09
C ALA A 202 -10.04 13.46 9.20
N PRO A 203 -8.79 13.05 9.50
CA PRO A 203 -7.66 13.30 8.61
C PRO A 203 -7.66 12.45 7.33
N PHE A 204 -8.42 11.33 7.31
CA PHE A 204 -8.48 10.43 6.16
C PHE A 204 -9.48 10.87 5.09
N PHE A 205 -10.52 11.61 5.46
CA PHE A 205 -11.57 12.06 4.55
C PHE A 205 -11.64 13.59 4.47
N LEU A 206 -12.43 14.10 3.51
CA LEU A 206 -12.86 15.49 3.50
C LEU A 206 -14.08 15.66 4.43
N PRO A 207 -14.30 16.87 4.99
CA PRO A 207 -15.44 17.13 5.87
C PRO A 207 -16.81 16.86 5.23
N ASP A 208 -16.91 17.02 3.91
CA ASP A 208 -18.14 16.82 3.11
C ASP A 208 -18.25 15.40 2.53
N THR A 209 -17.31 14.48 2.84
CA THR A 209 -17.39 13.09 2.40
C THR A 209 -18.63 12.43 3.00
N PRO A 210 -19.55 11.84 2.19
CA PRO A 210 -20.79 11.25 2.69
C PRO A 210 -20.53 10.15 3.73
N ARG A 211 -21.28 10.19 4.85
CA ARG A 211 -21.11 9.22 5.93
C ARG A 211 -21.23 7.75 5.47
N PRO A 212 -22.17 7.35 4.61
CA PRO A 212 -22.21 5.97 4.12
C PRO A 212 -20.92 5.52 3.43
N LEU A 213 -20.25 6.41 2.69
CA LEU A 213 -18.97 6.13 2.06
C LEU A 213 -17.85 5.97 3.09
N GLN A 214 -17.83 6.80 4.13
CA GLN A 214 -16.88 6.67 5.24
C GLN A 214 -17.08 5.34 5.98
N GLU A 215 -18.34 4.93 6.24
CA GLU A 215 -18.68 3.67 6.90
C GLU A 215 -18.32 2.45 6.03
N TRP A 216 -18.49 2.55 4.70
CA TRP A 216 -18.04 1.51 3.79
C TRP A 216 -16.52 1.29 3.89
N VAL A 217 -15.71 2.35 3.81
CA VAL A 217 -14.25 2.26 3.95
C VAL A 217 -13.86 1.73 5.34
N ARG A 218 -14.52 2.21 6.41
CA ARG A 218 -14.33 1.68 7.77
C ARG A 218 -14.59 0.17 7.84
N GLY A 219 -15.67 -0.29 7.21
CA GLY A 219 -15.99 -1.72 7.11
C GLY A 219 -14.89 -2.52 6.41
N LEU A 220 -14.33 -1.98 5.33
CA LEU A 220 -13.19 -2.60 4.65
C LEU A 220 -11.97 -2.72 5.56
N MET A 221 -11.65 -1.71 6.35
CA MET A 221 -10.48 -1.68 7.24
C MET A 221 -10.56 -2.71 8.37
N LEU A 222 -11.74 -3.10 8.81
CA LEU A 222 -11.93 -4.05 9.92
C LEU A 222 -11.71 -5.53 9.52
N GLY A 223 -11.61 -5.84 8.23
CA GLY A 223 -11.56 -7.22 7.72
C GLY A 223 -10.15 -7.80 7.58
N HIS A 224 -9.20 -7.45 8.47
CA HIS A 224 -7.80 -7.84 8.34
C HIS A 224 -7.23 -8.50 9.59
N SER A 225 -6.17 -9.29 9.42
CA SER A 225 -5.38 -9.83 10.53
C SER A 225 -4.63 -8.71 11.24
N LEU A 226 -4.87 -8.53 12.55
CA LEU A 226 -4.12 -7.56 13.34
C LEU A 226 -2.60 -7.85 13.32
N LYS A 227 -2.23 -9.15 13.28
CA LYS A 227 -0.83 -9.57 13.11
C LYS A 227 -0.23 -9.04 11.81
N ALA A 228 -0.96 -9.17 10.69
CA ALA A 228 -0.53 -8.64 9.40
C ALA A 228 -0.37 -7.10 9.44
N LEU A 229 -1.31 -6.40 10.05
CA LEU A 229 -1.24 -4.93 10.17
C LEU A 229 0.00 -4.48 10.95
N VAL A 230 0.30 -5.16 12.05
CA VAL A 230 1.49 -4.87 12.87
C VAL A 230 2.78 -5.14 12.10
N ASP A 231 2.89 -6.30 11.46
CA ASP A 231 4.12 -6.68 10.74
C ASP A 231 4.33 -5.83 9.48
N CYS A 232 3.27 -5.51 8.74
CA CYS A 232 3.33 -4.55 7.64
C CYS A 232 3.79 -3.16 8.10
N THR A 233 3.33 -2.70 9.27
CA THR A 233 3.81 -1.43 9.85
C THR A 233 5.30 -1.48 10.13
N ARG A 234 5.81 -2.58 10.69
CA ARG A 234 7.24 -2.78 10.92
C ARG A 234 8.04 -2.79 9.61
N SER A 235 7.54 -3.50 8.60
CA SER A 235 8.17 -3.54 7.27
C SER A 235 8.25 -2.16 6.63
N MET A 236 7.17 -1.36 6.69
CA MET A 236 7.19 0.04 6.24
C MET A 236 8.20 0.90 6.99
N ALA A 237 8.36 0.67 8.29
CA ALA A 237 9.28 1.42 9.11
C ALA A 237 10.75 1.11 8.78
N THR A 238 11.08 -0.16 8.52
CA THR A 238 12.47 -0.62 8.44
C THR A 238 13.03 -0.68 7.02
N THR A 239 12.20 -0.62 5.99
CA THR A 239 12.67 -0.76 4.60
C THR A 239 13.04 0.59 4.00
N ASP A 240 14.26 0.66 3.46
CA ASP A 240 14.81 1.83 2.77
C ASP A 240 14.82 1.57 1.25
N PHE A 241 14.03 2.36 0.51
CA PHE A 241 13.90 2.26 -0.95
C PHE A 241 14.75 3.29 -1.71
N ARG A 242 15.56 4.11 -1.03
CA ARG A 242 16.33 5.18 -1.67
C ARG A 242 17.32 4.68 -2.71
N ALA A 243 17.88 3.49 -2.51
CA ALA A 243 18.77 2.85 -3.50
C ALA A 243 18.02 2.15 -4.65
N GLU A 244 16.75 1.85 -4.48
CA GLU A 244 15.93 1.10 -5.44
C GLU A 244 15.18 2.04 -6.40
N LEU A 245 14.61 3.13 -5.91
CA LEU A 245 13.84 4.08 -6.71
C LEU A 245 14.59 4.61 -7.95
N PRO A 246 15.91 4.95 -7.87
CA PRO A 246 16.67 5.38 -9.05
C PRO A 246 16.88 4.30 -10.12
N ARG A 247 16.57 3.03 -9.82
CA ARG A 247 16.69 1.91 -10.76
C ARG A 247 15.44 1.70 -11.61
N ILE A 248 14.34 2.36 -11.28
CA ILE A 248 13.10 2.31 -12.06
C ILE A 248 13.29 3.10 -13.35
N ARG A 249 13.04 2.44 -14.50
CA ARG A 249 13.22 3.00 -15.84
C ARG A 249 11.91 3.12 -16.62
N LEU A 250 10.81 2.75 -15.99
CA LEU A 250 9.47 2.79 -16.58
C LEU A 250 8.87 4.19 -16.44
N PRO A 251 7.96 4.58 -17.35
CA PRO A 251 7.09 5.72 -17.12
C PRO A 251 6.42 5.60 -15.74
N ALA A 252 6.60 6.61 -14.91
CA ALA A 252 6.09 6.64 -13.54
C ALA A 252 5.22 7.88 -13.31
N LEU A 253 4.02 7.67 -12.77
CA LEU A 253 3.13 8.71 -12.31
C LEU A 253 2.99 8.62 -10.79
N LEU A 254 3.17 9.74 -10.10
CA LEU A 254 2.81 9.88 -8.69
C LEU A 254 1.57 10.77 -8.58
N VAL A 255 0.57 10.33 -7.84
CA VAL A 255 -0.61 11.13 -7.47
C VAL A 255 -0.61 11.30 -5.97
N HIS A 256 -0.60 12.53 -5.48
CA HIS A 256 -0.48 12.77 -4.04
C HIS A 256 -1.24 14.01 -3.57
N GLY A 257 -1.91 13.90 -2.43
CA GLY A 257 -2.69 14.96 -1.83
C GLY A 257 -1.87 15.90 -0.93
N THR A 258 -2.14 17.21 -0.97
CA THR A 258 -1.42 18.19 -0.11
C THR A 258 -1.90 18.17 1.35
N ARG A 259 -3.04 17.53 1.66
CA ARG A 259 -3.55 17.33 3.03
C ARG A 259 -3.43 15.89 3.51
N ASP A 260 -2.58 15.09 2.88
CA ASP A 260 -2.32 13.72 3.31
C ASP A 260 -1.57 13.71 4.65
N ALA A 261 -2.29 13.44 5.74
CA ALA A 261 -1.73 13.38 7.08
C ALA A 261 -1.05 12.02 7.38
N SER A 262 -1.42 10.96 6.66
CA SER A 262 -0.86 9.61 6.84
C SER A 262 0.50 9.47 6.15
N ALA A 263 0.65 10.14 5.01
CA ALA A 263 1.87 10.15 4.21
C ALA A 263 2.12 11.57 3.68
N PRO A 264 2.61 12.51 4.52
CA PRO A 264 2.80 13.89 4.10
C PRO A 264 3.65 13.98 2.85
N ILE A 265 3.13 14.67 1.81
CA ILE A 265 3.71 14.74 0.47
C ILE A 265 5.17 15.19 0.48
N GLU A 266 5.55 16.08 1.41
CA GLU A 266 6.89 16.66 1.50
C GLU A 266 7.97 15.65 1.92
N VAL A 267 7.58 14.59 2.64
CA VAL A 267 8.51 13.56 3.13
C VAL A 267 8.31 12.21 2.45
N THR A 268 7.33 12.09 1.57
CA THR A 268 7.03 10.84 0.84
C THR A 268 6.91 11.06 -0.67
N GLY A 269 5.83 11.66 -1.17
CA GLY A 269 5.54 11.79 -2.60
C GLY A 269 6.60 12.59 -3.38
N ARG A 270 6.98 13.79 -2.90
CA ARG A 270 8.00 14.62 -3.57
C ARG A 270 9.38 13.96 -3.59
N PRO A 271 9.92 13.44 -2.48
CA PRO A 271 11.20 12.73 -2.51
C PRO A 271 11.17 11.47 -3.39
N THR A 272 10.05 10.73 -3.40
CA THR A 272 9.90 9.56 -4.28
C THR A 272 9.95 9.97 -5.74
N ALA A 273 9.21 11.01 -6.13
CA ALA A 273 9.23 11.52 -7.50
C ALA A 273 10.62 12.01 -7.92
N ALA A 274 11.34 12.68 -7.02
CA ALA A 274 12.69 13.16 -7.29
C ALA A 274 13.71 12.04 -7.50
N LEU A 275 13.50 10.86 -6.89
CA LEU A 275 14.40 9.72 -7.02
C LEU A 275 14.11 8.84 -8.24
N ILE A 276 12.90 8.83 -8.79
CA ILE A 276 12.55 8.05 -9.99
C ILE A 276 12.84 8.88 -11.23
N PRO A 277 13.76 8.48 -12.13
CA PRO A 277 14.08 9.24 -13.33
C PRO A 277 12.88 9.45 -14.24
N GLY A 278 12.56 10.70 -14.56
CA GLY A 278 11.45 11.05 -15.44
C GLY A 278 10.04 10.88 -14.86
N ALA A 279 9.91 10.66 -13.56
CA ALA A 279 8.61 10.55 -12.91
C ALA A 279 7.83 11.88 -12.97
N ARG A 280 6.52 11.78 -13.23
CA ARG A 280 5.57 12.88 -13.15
C ARG A 280 4.88 12.87 -11.79
N LEU A 281 4.79 14.01 -11.12
CA LEU A 281 4.04 14.18 -9.88
C LEU A 281 2.82 15.07 -10.12
N ASP A 282 1.64 14.49 -10.01
CA ASP A 282 0.36 15.18 -10.06
C ASP A 282 -0.11 15.47 -8.63
N VAL A 283 -0.06 16.73 -8.25
CA VAL A 283 -0.46 17.16 -6.91
C VAL A 283 -1.97 17.41 -6.87
N TYR A 284 -2.65 16.78 -5.93
CA TYR A 284 -4.07 16.98 -5.66
C TYR A 284 -4.22 17.94 -4.48
N GLU A 285 -4.49 19.21 -4.82
CA GLU A 285 -4.62 20.25 -3.82
C GLU A 285 -5.81 19.99 -2.89
N GLY A 286 -5.56 20.04 -1.59
CA GLY A 286 -6.58 19.78 -0.56
C GLY A 286 -6.93 18.31 -0.35
N ALA A 287 -6.41 17.37 -1.16
CA ALA A 287 -6.76 15.97 -1.02
C ALA A 287 -6.11 15.31 0.20
N PRO A 288 -6.88 14.50 0.98
CA PRO A 288 -6.38 13.71 2.10
C PRO A 288 -5.82 12.36 1.64
N HIS A 289 -5.40 11.49 2.59
CA HIS A 289 -4.94 10.13 2.27
C HIS A 289 -6.02 9.29 1.58
N GLY A 290 -7.29 9.46 1.93
CA GLY A 290 -8.44 8.77 1.33
C GLY A 290 -8.84 9.28 -0.06
N LEU A 291 -7.89 9.82 -0.85
CA LEU A 291 -8.18 10.42 -2.16
C LEU A 291 -8.80 9.44 -3.17
N PHE A 292 -8.63 8.13 -3.01
CA PHE A 292 -9.24 7.12 -3.87
C PHE A 292 -10.78 7.12 -3.84
N VAL A 293 -11.38 7.67 -2.78
CA VAL A 293 -12.81 7.90 -2.66
C VAL A 293 -13.18 9.38 -2.72
N THR A 294 -12.40 10.27 -2.11
CA THR A 294 -12.72 11.71 -2.06
C THR A 294 -12.45 12.42 -3.39
N HIS A 295 -11.52 11.91 -4.20
CA HIS A 295 -11.15 12.43 -5.53
C HIS A 295 -11.24 11.34 -6.60
N ARG A 296 -12.17 10.37 -6.43
CA ARG A 296 -12.25 9.16 -7.26
C ARG A 296 -12.36 9.43 -8.75
N ASP A 297 -13.16 10.42 -9.15
CA ASP A 297 -13.43 10.69 -10.56
C ASP A 297 -12.17 11.26 -11.24
N ARG A 298 -11.46 12.18 -10.56
CA ARG A 298 -10.18 12.70 -11.03
C ARG A 298 -9.12 11.60 -11.09
N LEU A 299 -9.01 10.80 -10.04
CA LEU A 299 -8.05 9.69 -10.01
C LEU A 299 -8.33 8.70 -11.14
N THR A 300 -9.59 8.33 -11.38
CA THR A 300 -9.98 7.45 -12.47
C THR A 300 -9.60 8.03 -13.84
N ALA A 301 -9.83 9.34 -14.05
CA ALA A 301 -9.46 10.01 -15.29
C ALA A 301 -7.93 10.03 -15.51
N ASP A 302 -7.16 10.30 -14.47
CA ASP A 302 -5.69 10.31 -14.55
C ASP A 302 -5.13 8.90 -14.79
N LEU A 303 -5.70 7.87 -14.14
CA LEU A 303 -5.34 6.47 -14.39
C LEU A 303 -5.66 6.05 -15.82
N ARG A 304 -6.86 6.40 -16.34
CA ARG A 304 -7.26 6.15 -17.73
C ARG A 304 -6.28 6.76 -18.72
N ALA A 305 -5.98 8.04 -18.55
CA ALA A 305 -5.08 8.76 -19.43
C ALA A 305 -3.67 8.16 -19.41
N PHE A 306 -3.15 7.83 -18.23
CA PHE A 306 -1.80 7.32 -18.09
C PHE A 306 -1.67 5.85 -18.54
N ALA A 307 -2.65 5.00 -18.26
CA ALA A 307 -2.64 3.60 -18.71
C ALA A 307 -2.96 3.44 -20.22
N GLY A 308 -3.66 4.42 -20.81
CA GLY A 308 -4.01 4.42 -22.24
C GLY A 308 -2.90 4.94 -23.16
N ALA A 309 -1.91 5.64 -22.61
CA ALA A 309 -0.85 6.32 -23.37
C ALA A 309 0.14 5.40 -24.12
#